data_3162c6d93b4d2bcb6fe7a96bc8212768
#
_entry.id   3162c6d93b4d2bcb6fe7a96bc8212768
#
_cell.length_a   1.000
_cell.length_b   1.000
_cell.length_c   1.000
_cell.angle_alpha   90.00
_cell.angle_beta   90.00
_cell.angle_gamma   90.00
#
_symmetry.space_group_name_H-M   'P 1'
#
loop_
_entity.id
_entity.type
_entity.pdbx_description
1 polymer ?
#
loop_
_entity_poly.entity_id
_entity_poly.type
_entity_poly.pdbx_seq_one_letter_code
_entity_poly.pdbx_strand_id
1 'polypeptide(L)'
;MTILIGVNDIVQGRSAELYVRSLATIYDAVAALDLPSGRVVAISIPNWSVVPAAAGFGDPGRLRRLTDDFNGLAQTEAKKRQLIWVDITEVSTSSQGEPGWISSDQLHPGDIQYAAWADVIWRAVREPWMAAATLSRP
;
A
#
# COMPACT_ATOMS: atom_id res chain seq x y z
N MET A 1 2.85 -7.61 10.22
CA MET A 1 3.42 -7.62 8.85
C MET A 1 2.68 -6.63 7.98
N THR A 2 3.35 -5.88 7.10
CA THR A 2 2.74 -4.97 6.12
C THR A 2 3.09 -5.42 4.70
N ILE A 3 2.15 -5.26 3.76
CA ILE A 3 2.33 -5.61 2.34
C ILE A 3 1.91 -4.40 1.51
N LEU A 4 2.87 -3.81 0.79
CA LEU A 4 2.66 -2.72 -0.15
C LEU A 4 3.32 -3.10 -1.47
N ILE A 5 2.53 -3.42 -2.48
CA ILE A 5 2.99 -3.88 -3.81
C ILE A 5 2.03 -3.41 -4.90
N GLY A 6 2.49 -3.36 -6.15
CA GLY A 6 1.66 -3.11 -7.32
C GLY A 6 2.15 -1.98 -8.23
N VAL A 7 2.96 -1.02 -7.75
CA VAL A 7 3.51 0.04 -8.63
C VAL A 7 4.26 -0.57 -9.81
N ASN A 8 5.12 -1.55 -9.54
CA ASN A 8 5.89 -2.21 -10.60
C ASN A 8 5.02 -2.99 -11.60
N ASP A 9 3.87 -3.50 -11.15
CA ASP A 9 2.90 -4.15 -12.05
C ASP A 9 2.31 -3.12 -13.02
N ILE A 10 1.97 -1.92 -12.53
CA ILE A 10 1.48 -0.81 -13.36
C ILE A 10 2.56 -0.38 -14.36
N VAL A 11 3.79 -0.15 -13.89
CA VAL A 11 4.92 0.27 -14.71
C VAL A 11 5.25 -0.74 -15.81
N GLN A 12 5.15 -2.04 -15.50
CA GLN A 12 5.38 -3.13 -16.45
C GLN A 12 4.17 -3.41 -17.36
N GLY A 13 3.07 -2.69 -17.21
CA GLY A 13 1.86 -2.88 -18.01
C GLY A 13 1.19 -4.23 -17.80
N ARG A 14 1.31 -4.83 -16.61
CA ARG A 14 0.65 -6.11 -16.30
C ARG A 14 -0.87 -5.97 -16.34
N SER A 15 -1.54 -7.03 -16.79
CA SER A 15 -2.99 -7.03 -16.80
C SER A 15 -3.56 -7.14 -15.37
N ALA A 16 -4.80 -6.66 -15.18
CA ALA A 16 -5.53 -6.76 -13.94
C ALA A 16 -5.63 -8.21 -13.44
N GLU A 17 -5.88 -9.17 -14.37
CA GLU A 17 -6.01 -10.59 -14.04
C GLU A 17 -4.67 -11.17 -13.53
N LEU A 18 -3.55 -10.78 -14.14
CA LEU A 18 -2.24 -11.23 -13.69
C LEU A 18 -1.90 -10.65 -12.32
N TYR A 19 -2.19 -9.37 -12.10
CA TYR A 19 -2.02 -8.71 -10.80
C TYR A 19 -2.84 -9.41 -9.71
N VAL A 20 -4.12 -9.67 -9.94
CA VAL A 20 -5.01 -10.39 -8.99
C VAL A 20 -4.46 -11.77 -8.66
N ARG A 21 -3.99 -12.54 -9.65
CA ARG A 21 -3.38 -13.86 -9.40
C ARG A 21 -2.13 -13.76 -8.55
N SER A 22 -1.27 -12.77 -8.81
CA SER A 22 -0.06 -12.52 -8.01
C SER A 22 -0.39 -12.14 -6.57
N LEU A 23 -1.37 -11.25 -6.37
CA LEU A 23 -1.87 -10.87 -5.05
C LEU A 23 -2.42 -12.08 -4.29
N ALA A 24 -3.25 -12.90 -4.95
CA ALA A 24 -3.81 -14.11 -4.35
C ALA A 24 -2.69 -15.02 -3.84
N THR A 25 -1.68 -15.28 -4.67
CA THR A 25 -0.53 -16.11 -4.28
C THR A 25 0.22 -15.54 -3.07
N ILE A 26 0.49 -14.23 -3.07
CA ILE A 26 1.22 -13.58 -1.98
C ILE A 26 0.39 -13.58 -0.69
N TYR A 27 -0.88 -13.22 -0.76
CA TYR A 27 -1.75 -13.15 0.41
C TYR A 27 -2.04 -14.54 0.99
N ASP A 28 -2.17 -15.59 0.15
CA ASP A 28 -2.33 -16.96 0.60
C ASP A 28 -1.04 -17.47 1.30
N ALA A 29 0.13 -17.14 0.75
CA ALA A 29 1.39 -17.46 1.39
C ALA A 29 1.57 -16.78 2.76
N VAL A 30 1.11 -15.52 2.87
CA VAL A 30 1.13 -14.80 4.16
C VAL A 30 0.11 -15.37 5.14
N ALA A 31 -1.07 -15.77 4.68
CA ALA A 31 -2.07 -16.43 5.53
C ALA A 31 -1.55 -17.76 6.09
N ALA A 32 -0.70 -18.48 5.33
CA ALA A 32 -0.06 -19.70 5.78
C ALA A 32 1.01 -19.53 6.88
N LEU A 33 1.39 -18.28 7.22
CA LEU A 33 2.32 -18.00 8.33
C LEU A 33 1.68 -18.12 9.71
N ASP A 34 0.40 -18.45 9.79
CA ASP A 34 -0.37 -18.59 11.05
C ASP A 34 -0.18 -17.40 12.03
N LEU A 35 -0.18 -16.20 11.47
CA LEU A 35 -0.11 -14.96 12.24
C LEU A 35 -1.47 -14.67 12.93
N PRO A 36 -1.47 -14.16 14.16
CA PRO A 36 -2.71 -13.79 14.83
C PRO A 36 -3.56 -12.84 13.96
N SER A 37 -4.88 -12.99 14.04
CA SER A 37 -5.82 -12.13 13.32
C SER A 37 -5.49 -10.65 13.51
N GLY A 38 -5.58 -9.86 12.45
CA GLY A 38 -5.26 -8.43 12.47
C GLY A 38 -3.76 -8.09 12.47
N ARG A 39 -2.87 -9.09 12.37
CA ARG A 39 -1.42 -8.86 12.32
C ARG A 39 -0.87 -8.64 10.90
N VAL A 40 -1.70 -8.84 9.89
CA VAL A 40 -1.33 -8.59 8.49
C VAL A 40 -2.12 -7.42 7.93
N VAL A 41 -1.40 -6.49 7.34
CA VAL A 41 -1.92 -5.24 6.77
C VAL A 41 -1.55 -5.17 5.31
N ALA A 42 -2.54 -5.11 4.46
CA ALA A 42 -2.39 -4.76 3.05
C ALA A 42 -2.55 -3.24 2.91
N ILE A 43 -1.61 -2.59 2.25
CA ILE A 43 -1.55 -1.15 2.10
C ILE A 43 -1.76 -0.80 0.63
N SER A 44 -2.54 0.25 0.36
CA SER A 44 -2.75 0.73 -1.01
C SER A 44 -1.44 1.17 -1.67
N ILE A 45 -1.37 1.09 -2.98
CA ILE A 45 -0.38 1.82 -3.77
C ILE A 45 -0.62 3.32 -3.52
N PRO A 46 0.42 4.12 -3.22
CA PRO A 46 0.28 5.57 -3.06
C PRO A 46 -0.10 6.25 -4.38
N ASN A 47 -0.64 7.45 -4.32
CA ASN A 47 -0.83 8.24 -5.54
C ASN A 47 0.52 8.81 -6.01
N TRP A 48 1.24 8.03 -6.79
CA TRP A 48 2.54 8.39 -7.35
C TRP A 48 2.44 9.13 -8.69
N SER A 49 1.24 9.28 -9.26
CA SER A 49 1.04 9.94 -10.56
C SER A 49 1.42 11.43 -10.57
N VAL A 50 1.59 12.01 -9.40
CA VAL A 50 1.87 13.45 -9.19
C VAL A 50 3.34 13.75 -8.89
N VAL A 51 4.19 12.74 -8.72
CA VAL A 51 5.62 12.96 -8.48
C VAL A 51 6.34 13.34 -9.78
N PRO A 52 7.41 14.17 -9.71
CA PRO A 52 8.04 14.70 -10.93
C PRO A 52 8.48 13.62 -11.94
N ALA A 53 9.08 12.54 -11.47
CA ALA A 53 9.56 11.47 -12.36
C ALA A 53 8.43 10.60 -12.94
N ALA A 54 7.20 10.68 -12.43
CA ALA A 54 6.07 9.89 -12.94
C ALA A 54 5.77 10.17 -14.42
N ALA A 55 6.04 11.39 -14.89
CA ALA A 55 5.87 11.76 -16.29
C ALA A 55 6.67 10.85 -17.28
N GLY A 56 7.75 10.23 -16.82
CA GLY A 56 8.51 9.25 -17.59
C GLY A 56 7.79 7.91 -17.82
N PHE A 57 6.73 7.64 -17.07
CA PHE A 57 5.96 6.39 -17.12
C PHE A 57 4.59 6.54 -17.80
N GLY A 58 4.18 7.76 -18.10
CA GLY A 58 2.94 8.02 -18.83
C GLY A 58 2.17 9.27 -18.40
N ASP A 59 0.97 9.42 -18.94
CA ASP A 59 0.06 10.50 -18.59
C ASP A 59 -0.38 10.38 -17.11
N PRO A 60 -0.30 11.47 -16.32
CA PRO A 60 -0.65 11.44 -14.89
C PRO A 60 -2.08 10.97 -14.62
N GLY A 61 -3.04 11.40 -15.45
CA GLY A 61 -4.44 11.00 -15.29
C GLY A 61 -4.64 9.51 -15.57
N ARG A 62 -3.90 8.95 -16.53
CA ARG A 62 -3.89 7.50 -16.79
C ARG A 62 -3.24 6.74 -15.63
N LEU A 63 -2.10 7.20 -15.14
CA LEU A 63 -1.40 6.57 -14.01
C LEU A 63 -2.29 6.58 -12.76
N ARG A 64 -2.98 7.68 -12.50
CA ARG A 64 -3.92 7.77 -11.39
C ARG A 64 -5.04 6.74 -11.51
N ARG A 65 -5.72 6.65 -12.65
CA ARG A 65 -6.78 5.65 -12.86
C ARG A 65 -6.29 4.22 -12.68
N LEU A 66 -5.15 3.87 -13.26
CA LEU A 66 -4.55 2.55 -13.08
C LEU A 66 -4.25 2.25 -11.61
N THR A 67 -3.74 3.24 -10.87
CA THR A 67 -3.48 3.09 -9.43
C THR A 67 -4.78 2.84 -8.66
N ASP A 68 -5.83 3.59 -8.95
CA ASP A 68 -7.14 3.42 -8.30
C ASP A 68 -7.75 2.04 -8.62
N ASP A 69 -7.69 1.60 -9.89
CA ASP A 69 -8.18 0.29 -10.31
C ASP A 69 -7.42 -0.85 -9.59
N PHE A 70 -6.10 -0.79 -9.57
CA PHE A 70 -5.26 -1.79 -8.89
C PHE A 70 -5.49 -1.80 -7.37
N ASN A 71 -5.66 -0.63 -6.75
CA ASN A 71 -6.02 -0.53 -5.35
C ASN A 71 -7.39 -1.16 -5.04
N GLY A 72 -8.38 -0.96 -5.89
CA GLY A 72 -9.68 -1.60 -5.77
C GLY A 72 -9.61 -3.13 -5.82
N LEU A 73 -8.78 -3.67 -6.73
CA LEU A 73 -8.50 -5.10 -6.83
C LEU A 73 -7.79 -5.61 -5.57
N ALA A 74 -6.73 -4.91 -5.13
CA ALA A 74 -5.96 -5.30 -3.95
C ALA A 74 -6.82 -5.27 -2.68
N GLN A 75 -7.66 -4.25 -2.50
CA GLN A 75 -8.60 -4.17 -1.40
C GLN A 75 -9.59 -5.36 -1.40
N THR A 76 -10.08 -5.73 -2.58
CA THR A 76 -10.99 -6.87 -2.73
C THR A 76 -10.30 -8.17 -2.32
N GLU A 77 -9.08 -8.42 -2.79
CA GLU A 77 -8.32 -9.61 -2.44
C GLU A 77 -7.91 -9.65 -0.95
N ALA A 78 -7.59 -8.49 -0.36
CA ALA A 78 -7.32 -8.37 1.07
C ALA A 78 -8.56 -8.71 1.92
N LYS A 79 -9.72 -8.17 1.56
CA LYS A 79 -11.01 -8.46 2.24
C LYS A 79 -11.38 -9.93 2.19
N LYS A 80 -11.19 -10.63 1.06
CA LYS A 80 -11.45 -12.07 0.95
C LYS A 80 -10.66 -12.89 1.98
N ARG A 81 -9.50 -12.40 2.41
CA ARG A 81 -8.58 -13.07 3.36
C ARG A 81 -8.60 -12.44 4.75
N GLN A 82 -9.53 -11.53 5.01
CA GLN A 82 -9.67 -10.84 6.30
C GLN A 82 -8.41 -10.06 6.73
N LEU A 83 -7.62 -9.61 5.75
CA LEU A 83 -6.49 -8.72 6.01
C LEU A 83 -6.99 -7.31 6.33
N ILE A 84 -6.30 -6.61 7.21
CA ILE A 84 -6.55 -5.17 7.40
C ILE A 84 -6.13 -4.44 6.12
N TRP A 85 -7.04 -3.62 5.58
CA TRP A 85 -6.74 -2.73 4.46
C TRP A 85 -6.49 -1.32 4.96
N VAL A 86 -5.38 -0.72 4.56
CA VAL A 86 -5.07 0.68 4.86
C VAL A 86 -4.82 1.44 3.55
N ASP A 87 -5.61 2.48 3.35
CA ASP A 87 -5.46 3.36 2.19
C ASP A 87 -4.56 4.55 2.54
N ILE A 88 -3.47 4.71 1.78
CA ILE A 88 -2.52 5.81 1.91
C ILE A 88 -2.54 6.76 0.70
N THR A 89 -3.50 6.61 -0.22
CA THR A 89 -3.54 7.42 -1.45
C THR A 89 -3.70 8.91 -1.16
N GLU A 90 -4.55 9.28 -0.22
CA GLU A 90 -4.77 10.68 0.15
C GLU A 90 -3.55 11.28 0.86
N VAL A 91 -3.03 10.58 1.88
CA VAL A 91 -1.87 11.07 2.63
C VAL A 91 -0.62 11.17 1.75
N SER A 92 -0.49 10.34 0.71
CA SER A 92 0.65 10.39 -0.21
C SER A 92 0.77 11.70 -1.01
N THR A 93 -0.28 12.51 -1.02
CA THR A 93 -0.32 13.79 -1.73
C THR A 93 -0.53 15.00 -0.81
N SER A 94 -0.61 14.80 0.51
CA SER A 94 -1.04 15.84 1.46
C SER A 94 -0.06 17.00 1.64
N SER A 95 1.23 16.78 1.37
CA SER A 95 2.28 17.78 1.56
C SER A 95 3.22 17.86 0.35
N GLN A 96 2.65 17.82 -0.84
CA GLN A 96 3.42 18.00 -2.08
C GLN A 96 4.16 19.33 -2.09
N GLY A 97 5.43 19.29 -2.48
CA GLY A 97 6.30 20.48 -2.50
C GLY A 97 7.04 20.75 -1.20
N GLU A 98 6.75 20.07 -0.10
CA GLU A 98 7.55 20.17 1.10
C GLU A 98 8.93 19.51 0.92
N PRO A 99 10.03 20.14 1.35
CA PRO A 99 11.35 19.52 1.34
C PRO A 99 11.34 18.17 2.09
N GLY A 100 11.87 17.12 1.48
CA GLY A 100 11.89 15.78 2.07
C GLY A 100 10.60 14.98 1.93
N TRP A 101 9.57 15.52 1.26
CA TRP A 101 8.35 14.77 0.91
C TRP A 101 8.61 13.72 -0.16
N ILE A 102 9.37 14.10 -1.18
CA ILE A 102 9.86 13.20 -2.24
C ILE A 102 11.37 13.06 -2.10
N SER A 103 11.90 11.89 -2.34
CA SER A 103 13.33 11.62 -2.27
C SER A 103 14.09 12.34 -3.42
N SER A 104 15.42 12.34 -3.35
CA SER A 104 16.27 13.02 -4.33
C SER A 104 16.15 12.48 -5.76
N ASP A 105 15.63 11.27 -5.93
CA ASP A 105 15.38 10.66 -7.24
C ASP A 105 14.09 11.16 -7.92
N GLN A 106 13.34 12.03 -7.24
CA GLN A 106 12.09 12.64 -7.71
C GLN A 106 10.96 11.62 -7.98
N LEU A 107 11.08 10.39 -7.50
CA LEU A 107 10.13 9.30 -7.71
C LEU A 107 9.64 8.69 -6.39
N HIS A 108 10.56 8.28 -5.54
CA HIS A 108 10.22 7.58 -4.30
C HIS A 108 9.83 8.56 -3.18
N PRO A 109 9.03 8.10 -2.22
CA PRO A 109 8.73 8.88 -1.03
C PRO A 109 9.98 9.26 -0.25
N GLY A 110 10.01 10.47 0.27
CA GLY A 110 11.01 10.89 1.23
C GLY A 110 10.62 10.51 2.67
N ASP A 111 11.52 10.77 3.61
CA ASP A 111 11.35 10.36 5.02
C ASP A 111 10.09 10.95 5.66
N ILE A 112 9.75 12.20 5.32
CA ILE A 112 8.55 12.87 5.84
C ILE A 112 7.27 12.18 5.35
N GLN A 113 7.24 11.76 4.08
CA GLN A 113 6.10 11.04 3.53
C GLN A 113 5.97 9.64 4.14
N TYR A 114 7.09 8.92 4.34
CA TYR A 114 7.05 7.62 5.04
C TYR A 114 6.57 7.77 6.49
N ALA A 115 6.97 8.83 7.20
CA ALA A 115 6.47 9.11 8.55
C ALA A 115 4.95 9.34 8.54
N ALA A 116 4.44 10.13 7.59
CA ALA A 116 3.01 10.37 7.45
C ALA A 116 2.22 9.07 7.15
N TRP A 117 2.77 8.19 6.30
CA TRP A 117 2.18 6.88 6.05
C TRP A 117 2.17 6.00 7.30
N ALA A 118 3.28 5.99 8.04
CA ALA A 118 3.39 5.22 9.29
C ALA A 118 2.32 5.65 10.31
N ASP A 119 2.02 6.95 10.40
CA ASP A 119 0.95 7.46 11.27
C ASP A 119 -0.44 6.97 10.85
N VAL A 120 -0.75 6.98 9.56
CA VAL A 120 -2.03 6.47 9.04
C VAL A 120 -2.14 4.97 9.31
N ILE A 121 -1.10 4.21 9.01
CA ILE A 121 -1.06 2.76 9.25
C ILE A 121 -1.20 2.48 10.74
N TRP A 122 -0.46 3.17 11.60
CA TRP A 122 -0.52 2.99 13.05
C TRP A 122 -1.92 3.23 13.62
N ARG A 123 -2.59 4.29 13.20
CA ARG A 123 -3.98 4.55 13.64
C ARG A 123 -4.94 3.43 13.27
N ALA A 124 -4.75 2.79 12.12
CA ALA A 124 -5.59 1.68 11.66
C ALA A 124 -5.34 0.37 12.42
N VAL A 125 -4.09 0.14 12.88
CA VAL A 125 -3.69 -1.17 13.43
C VAL A 125 -3.47 -1.18 14.93
N ARG A 126 -3.35 -0.04 15.60
CA ARG A 126 -2.97 0.04 17.01
C ARG A 126 -3.87 -0.79 17.92
N GLU A 127 -5.18 -0.71 17.74
CA GLU A 127 -6.13 -1.43 18.60
C GLU A 127 -6.04 -2.95 18.43
N PRO A 128 -6.16 -3.53 17.21
CA PRO A 128 -6.02 -4.97 17.04
C PRO A 128 -4.61 -5.46 17.40
N TRP A 129 -3.57 -4.66 17.21
CA TRP A 129 -2.21 -5.07 17.57
C TRP A 129 -1.95 -5.04 19.08
N MET A 130 -2.51 -4.07 19.80
CA MET A 130 -2.42 -4.00 21.26
C MET A 130 -3.28 -5.08 21.94
N ALA A 131 -4.49 -5.34 21.45
CA ALA A 131 -5.35 -6.41 21.96
C ALA A 131 -4.69 -7.79 21.82
N ALA A 132 -4.06 -8.09 20.68
CA ALA A 132 -3.36 -9.34 20.47
C ALA A 132 -2.10 -9.50 21.37
N ALA A 133 -1.44 -8.40 21.75
CA ALA A 133 -0.29 -8.42 22.66
C ALA A 133 -0.67 -8.81 24.11
N THR A 134 -1.88 -8.48 24.53
CA THR A 134 -2.40 -8.84 25.86
C THR A 134 -2.75 -10.33 26.01
N LEU A 135 -3.13 -10.97 24.90
CA LEU A 135 -3.47 -12.41 24.89
C LEU A 135 -2.23 -13.34 24.81
N SER A 136 -1.07 -12.78 24.51
CA SER A 136 0.20 -13.55 24.34
C SER A 136 1.12 -13.49 25.57
N ARG A 137 0.65 -12.96 26.70
CA ARG A 137 1.41 -13.03 27.97
C ARG A 137 1.04 -14.32 28.70
N PRO A 138 2.03 -15.18 28.99
CA PRO A 138 1.86 -16.40 29.77
C PRO A 138 1.47 -16.08 31.21
#